data_c2343aa253ffc80e0f8f316d866ca6b4
#
_entry.id   c2343aa253ffc80e0f8f316d866ca6b4
#
_cell.length_a   1.000
_cell.length_b   1.000
_cell.length_c   1.000
_cell.angle_alpha   90.00
_cell.angle_beta   90.00
_cell.angle_gamma   90.00
#
_symmetry.space_group_name_H-M   'P 1'
#
loop_
_entity.id
_entity.type
_entity.pdbx_description
1 polymer ?
#
loop_
_entity_poly.entity_id
_entity_poly.type
_entity_poly.pdbx_seq_one_letter_code
_entity_poly.pdbx_strand_id
1 'polypeptide(L)'
;MTIVEVGPVAHGGHCVARLDGQVVFVRHALPGERVRIEITERTKSFLRADAVEVIEAAPGRVVPPCPWSGPGRCGGCDFQHVDPAVQRGLLGDVVREQLRRLAGITWDGEVEAVQPDALDWRTRVQFAVDADGRPGLRKHRSHDIVPVDRCLIAHPDLPQVLGRTWDDDTVEAIVSSTGDRLLVTDASISDEVEAEVDGVVATDGTVRGGRGAVTEQVKDARFRVSGSGFWQVHPQAASTLVDAVLAGAEARPGDTVLDLYAGVGLFTTFLAAEVGESGTVLSVESDPGGSRDARRNLHDFPQVRLVGETVERALRQGALGESADVIVLDPPRTGAKKAVQGIVDLAPRRIVYVACDPAALARDLASFAARGYDLVGLRAFALFPMTHHVECVAVLTNIGSDLR
;
A
#
# COMPACT_ATOMS: atom_id res chain seq x y z
N MET A 1 9.91 -28.84 19.50
CA MET A 1 10.63 -27.73 18.84
C MET A 1 11.71 -28.33 17.94
N THR A 2 11.75 -27.92 16.67
CA THR A 2 12.63 -28.52 15.65
C THR A 2 13.56 -27.43 15.11
N ILE A 3 14.79 -27.83 14.72
CA ILE A 3 15.75 -26.93 14.08
C ILE A 3 15.65 -27.10 12.56
N VAL A 4 15.63 -25.98 11.82
CA VAL A 4 15.61 -25.97 10.37
C VAL A 4 16.64 -24.99 9.81
N GLU A 5 17.09 -25.25 8.58
CA GLU A 5 17.82 -24.28 7.76
C GLU A 5 16.83 -23.44 6.96
N VAL A 6 17.03 -22.13 6.96
CA VAL A 6 16.14 -21.16 6.38
C VAL A 6 16.59 -20.83 4.95
N GLY A 7 15.73 -21.09 4.00
CA GLY A 7 15.93 -20.76 2.59
C GLY A 7 15.42 -19.34 2.24
N PRO A 8 15.11 -19.08 0.96
CA PRO A 8 14.78 -17.75 0.47
C PRO A 8 13.52 -17.15 1.11
N VAL A 9 13.45 -15.82 1.06
CA VAL A 9 12.23 -15.09 1.41
C VAL A 9 11.13 -15.39 0.40
N ALA A 10 9.88 -15.47 0.88
CA ALA A 10 8.70 -15.63 0.04
C ALA A 10 7.77 -14.43 0.16
N HIS A 11 6.87 -14.29 -0.80
CA HIS A 11 5.79 -13.30 -0.74
C HIS A 11 5.00 -13.42 0.58
N GLY A 12 4.81 -12.31 1.28
CA GLY A 12 4.17 -12.25 2.60
C GLY A 12 5.14 -12.22 3.80
N GLY A 13 6.45 -11.96 3.55
CA GLY A 13 7.42 -11.63 4.61
C GLY A 13 7.93 -12.80 5.45
N HIS A 14 7.73 -14.03 5.00
CA HIS A 14 8.29 -15.22 5.65
C HIS A 14 9.32 -15.89 4.76
N CYS A 15 10.23 -16.63 5.36
CA CYS A 15 11.22 -17.42 4.64
C CYS A 15 10.73 -18.87 4.48
N VAL A 16 11.26 -19.58 3.48
CA VAL A 16 10.91 -20.97 3.20
C VAL A 16 11.93 -21.90 3.85
N ALA A 17 11.47 -22.90 4.60
CA ALA A 17 12.26 -24.01 5.08
C ALA A 17 11.60 -25.34 4.68
N ARG A 18 12.26 -26.46 4.99
CA ARG A 18 11.72 -27.79 4.82
C ARG A 18 11.86 -28.61 6.08
N LEU A 19 10.80 -29.33 6.43
CA LEU A 19 10.77 -30.27 7.53
C LEU A 19 10.14 -31.56 7.03
N ASP A 20 10.89 -32.65 7.05
CA ASP A 20 10.46 -33.97 6.60
C ASP A 20 9.85 -33.96 5.16
N GLY A 21 10.44 -33.13 4.28
CA GLY A 21 9.99 -32.96 2.90
C GLY A 21 8.84 -31.95 2.72
N GLN A 22 8.16 -31.55 3.78
CA GLN A 22 7.09 -30.55 3.73
C GLN A 22 7.63 -29.13 3.78
N VAL A 23 7.00 -28.21 3.03
CA VAL A 23 7.33 -26.78 3.06
C VAL A 23 6.89 -26.17 4.39
N VAL A 24 7.77 -25.36 4.98
CA VAL A 24 7.50 -24.58 6.20
C VAL A 24 7.73 -23.10 5.88
N PHE A 25 6.73 -22.27 6.10
CA PHE A 25 6.88 -20.82 6.05
C PHE A 25 7.24 -20.31 7.45
N VAL A 26 8.46 -19.79 7.58
CA VAL A 26 9.05 -19.38 8.86
C VAL A 26 9.09 -17.86 8.95
N ARG A 27 8.43 -17.29 9.96
CA ARG A 27 8.53 -15.86 10.30
C ARG A 27 9.68 -15.62 11.28
N HIS A 28 10.11 -14.37 11.37
CA HIS A 28 11.18 -13.92 12.25
C HIS A 28 12.54 -14.55 11.96
N ALA A 29 12.73 -15.04 10.73
CA ALA A 29 13.98 -15.63 10.25
C ALA A 29 14.48 -14.91 9.00
N LEU A 30 15.78 -15.06 8.71
CA LEU A 30 16.45 -14.58 7.51
C LEU A 30 16.96 -15.75 6.66
N PRO A 31 17.07 -15.57 5.33
CA PRO A 31 17.72 -16.55 4.48
C PRO A 31 19.15 -16.90 4.96
N GLY A 32 19.47 -18.19 4.97
CA GLY A 32 20.78 -18.69 5.41
C GLY A 32 20.92 -18.92 6.92
N GLU A 33 19.91 -18.58 7.72
CA GLU A 33 19.93 -18.85 9.15
C GLU A 33 19.63 -20.31 9.48
N ARG A 34 20.13 -20.75 10.64
CA ARG A 34 19.70 -21.96 11.30
C ARG A 34 18.94 -21.61 12.56
N VAL A 35 17.66 -21.99 12.62
CA VAL A 35 16.73 -21.53 13.65
C VAL A 35 15.96 -22.69 14.29
N ARG A 36 15.59 -22.53 15.55
CA ARG A 36 14.60 -23.35 16.22
C ARG A 36 13.22 -22.77 15.97
N ILE A 37 12.31 -23.61 15.49
CA ILE A 37 10.96 -23.19 15.14
C ILE A 37 9.90 -23.75 16.06
N GLU A 38 8.83 -22.99 16.22
CA GLU A 38 7.56 -23.42 16.79
C GLU A 38 6.48 -23.37 15.69
N ILE A 39 5.79 -24.52 15.50
CA ILE A 39 4.74 -24.61 14.47
C ILE A 39 3.49 -23.89 14.98
N THR A 40 3.04 -22.90 14.22
CA THR A 40 1.85 -22.10 14.53
C THR A 40 0.62 -22.55 13.76
N GLU A 41 0.79 -23.17 12.58
CA GLU A 41 -0.31 -23.68 11.76
C GLU A 41 0.11 -24.91 10.97
N ARG A 42 -0.80 -25.90 10.86
CA ARG A 42 -0.61 -27.11 10.07
C ARG A 42 -1.69 -27.21 8.99
N THR A 43 -1.28 -27.30 7.73
CA THR A 43 -2.17 -27.59 6.61
C THR A 43 -1.76 -28.91 5.96
N LYS A 44 -2.53 -29.38 4.97
CA LYS A 44 -2.17 -30.59 4.19
C LYS A 44 -0.94 -30.38 3.31
N SER A 45 -0.68 -29.15 2.84
CA SER A 45 0.33 -28.84 1.83
C SER A 45 1.55 -28.11 2.38
N PHE A 46 1.43 -27.42 3.51
CA PHE A 46 2.52 -26.65 4.13
C PHE A 46 2.31 -26.48 5.62
N LEU A 47 3.36 -26.06 6.32
CA LEU A 47 3.36 -25.63 7.71
C LEU A 47 3.65 -24.13 7.78
N ARG A 48 3.18 -23.48 8.86
CA ARG A 48 3.66 -22.16 9.28
C ARG A 48 4.33 -22.27 10.65
N ALA A 49 5.36 -21.48 10.83
CA ALA A 49 6.13 -21.49 12.06
C ALA A 49 6.72 -20.11 12.37
N ASP A 50 7.00 -19.87 13.63
CA ASP A 50 7.82 -18.74 14.08
C ASP A 50 9.22 -19.26 14.48
N ALA A 51 10.27 -18.54 14.11
CA ALA A 51 11.61 -18.74 14.65
C ALA A 51 11.64 -18.17 16.06
N VAL A 52 11.78 -19.09 17.05
CA VAL A 52 11.78 -18.72 18.47
C VAL A 52 13.20 -18.59 19.04
N GLU A 53 14.19 -19.15 18.35
CA GLU A 53 15.61 -19.04 18.70
C GLU A 53 16.46 -19.09 17.42
N VAL A 54 17.41 -18.17 17.30
CA VAL A 54 18.38 -18.15 16.20
C VAL A 54 19.67 -18.82 16.71
N ILE A 55 20.04 -19.93 16.09
CA ILE A 55 21.23 -20.72 16.42
C ILE A 55 22.44 -20.20 15.66
N GLU A 56 22.26 -19.93 14.37
CA GLU A 56 23.26 -19.33 13.49
C GLU A 56 22.61 -18.18 12.75
N ALA A 57 23.05 -16.96 13.03
CA ALA A 57 22.50 -15.73 12.45
C ALA A 57 23.09 -15.44 11.06
N ALA A 58 22.24 -14.96 10.15
CA ALA A 58 22.69 -14.43 8.85
C ALA A 58 23.21 -12.99 8.98
N PRO A 59 24.07 -12.55 8.04
CA PRO A 59 24.41 -11.13 7.90
C PRO A 59 23.15 -10.27 7.74
N GLY A 60 23.13 -9.10 8.38
CA GLY A 60 21.99 -8.19 8.34
C GLY A 60 20.89 -8.45 9.38
N ARG A 61 21.06 -9.49 10.24
CA ARG A 61 20.22 -9.61 11.43
C ARG A 61 20.60 -8.57 12.46
N VAL A 62 19.59 -7.89 12.99
CA VAL A 62 19.73 -6.91 14.07
C VAL A 62 18.83 -7.29 15.25
N VAL A 63 19.13 -6.72 16.42
CA VAL A 63 18.21 -6.77 17.55
C VAL A 63 17.00 -5.89 17.22
N PRO A 64 15.76 -6.40 17.27
CA PRO A 64 14.59 -5.60 17.00
C PRO A 64 14.52 -4.37 17.91
N PRO A 65 14.43 -3.15 17.38
CA PRO A 65 14.28 -1.94 18.19
C PRO A 65 12.94 -1.91 18.93
N CYS A 66 11.90 -2.56 18.37
CA CYS A 66 10.57 -2.63 18.96
C CYS A 66 10.46 -3.80 19.94
N PRO A 67 10.22 -3.54 21.25
CA PRO A 67 10.08 -4.60 22.25
C PRO A 67 8.84 -5.48 22.04
N TRP A 68 7.86 -4.99 21.28
CA TRP A 68 6.63 -5.69 20.93
C TRP A 68 6.74 -6.51 19.64
N SER A 69 7.90 -6.53 18.98
CA SER A 69 8.16 -7.38 17.81
C SER A 69 8.59 -8.78 18.23
N GLY A 70 8.22 -9.79 17.46
CA GLY A 70 8.66 -11.17 17.64
C GLY A 70 7.52 -12.18 17.76
N PRO A 71 7.87 -13.47 17.99
CA PRO A 71 6.90 -14.56 18.10
C PRO A 71 5.83 -14.31 19.17
N GLY A 72 4.55 -14.49 18.79
CA GLY A 72 3.41 -14.33 19.70
C GLY A 72 3.12 -12.89 20.14
N ARG A 73 3.83 -11.90 19.61
CA ARG A 73 3.68 -10.46 19.89
C ARG A 73 2.95 -9.73 18.78
N CYS A 74 3.13 -8.40 18.71
CA CYS A 74 2.51 -7.55 17.69
C CYS A 74 2.80 -8.04 16.26
N GLY A 75 1.75 -8.11 15.43
CA GLY A 75 1.82 -8.58 14.05
C GLY A 75 2.00 -7.46 13.02
N GLY A 76 2.18 -6.21 13.45
CA GLY A 76 2.23 -5.04 12.55
C GLY A 76 3.53 -4.90 11.75
N CYS A 77 4.60 -5.60 12.13
CA CYS A 77 5.89 -5.58 11.46
C CYS A 77 6.41 -6.99 11.22
N ASP A 78 7.02 -7.20 10.04
CA ASP A 78 7.61 -8.49 9.67
C ASP A 78 9.14 -8.49 9.80
N PHE A 79 9.79 -7.33 9.68
CA PHE A 79 11.24 -7.20 9.49
C PHE A 79 11.97 -6.36 10.55
N GLN A 80 11.40 -6.19 11.75
CA GLN A 80 12.08 -5.46 12.83
C GLN A 80 13.46 -6.05 13.21
N HIS A 81 13.68 -7.32 12.90
CA HIS A 81 14.93 -8.06 13.13
C HIS A 81 15.93 -7.99 11.97
N VAL A 82 15.67 -7.15 10.98
CA VAL A 82 16.43 -7.05 9.73
C VAL A 82 16.94 -5.62 9.54
N ASP A 83 18.21 -5.46 9.17
CA ASP A 83 18.76 -4.17 8.75
C ASP A 83 17.96 -3.57 7.58
N PRO A 84 17.61 -2.27 7.58
CA PRO A 84 16.79 -1.65 6.54
C PRO A 84 17.30 -1.84 5.10
N ALA A 85 18.63 -1.83 4.90
CA ALA A 85 19.21 -2.07 3.58
C ALA A 85 18.98 -3.52 3.13
N VAL A 86 19.08 -4.48 4.07
CA VAL A 86 18.80 -5.90 3.80
C VAL A 86 17.31 -6.12 3.57
N GLN A 87 16.43 -5.43 4.29
CA GLN A 87 14.98 -5.49 4.03
C GLN A 87 14.66 -5.18 2.56
N ARG A 88 15.24 -4.12 1.99
CA ARG A 88 15.04 -3.76 0.58
C ARG A 88 15.53 -4.86 -0.37
N GLY A 89 16.64 -5.51 -0.04
CA GLY A 89 17.14 -6.67 -0.80
C GLY A 89 16.13 -7.82 -0.80
N LEU A 90 15.55 -8.16 0.36
CA LEU A 90 14.53 -9.21 0.49
C LEU A 90 13.25 -8.86 -0.29
N LEU A 91 12.79 -7.61 -0.23
CA LEU A 91 11.66 -7.14 -1.03
C LEU A 91 11.93 -7.27 -2.53
N GLY A 92 13.16 -6.91 -2.96
CA GLY A 92 13.61 -7.08 -4.35
C GLY A 92 13.62 -8.54 -4.79
N ASP A 93 14.04 -9.47 -3.93
CA ASP A 93 14.00 -10.90 -4.20
C ASP A 93 12.57 -11.40 -4.41
N VAL A 94 11.62 -10.92 -3.60
CA VAL A 94 10.20 -11.23 -3.76
C VAL A 94 9.67 -10.70 -5.11
N VAL A 95 9.96 -9.46 -5.47
CA VAL A 95 9.54 -8.88 -6.77
C VAL A 95 10.10 -9.69 -7.93
N ARG A 96 11.41 -9.99 -7.92
CA ARG A 96 12.09 -10.81 -8.94
C ARG A 96 11.47 -12.21 -9.06
N GLU A 97 11.20 -12.87 -7.93
CA GLU A 97 10.61 -14.21 -7.94
C GLU A 97 9.20 -14.19 -8.54
N GLN A 98 8.34 -13.23 -8.11
CA GLN A 98 6.97 -13.17 -8.61
C GLN A 98 6.92 -12.87 -10.11
N LEU A 99 7.70 -11.91 -10.59
CA LEU A 99 7.79 -11.55 -12.01
C LEU A 99 8.27 -12.73 -12.85
N ARG A 100 9.35 -13.39 -12.43
CA ARG A 100 9.91 -14.54 -13.14
C ARG A 100 8.93 -15.71 -13.19
N ARG A 101 8.31 -16.04 -12.05
CA ARG A 101 7.46 -17.22 -11.89
C ARG A 101 6.10 -17.07 -12.56
N LEU A 102 5.48 -15.89 -12.48
CA LEU A 102 4.09 -15.67 -12.89
C LEU A 102 3.98 -15.02 -14.27
N ALA A 103 5.00 -14.25 -14.68
CA ALA A 103 4.99 -13.52 -15.95
C ALA A 103 6.16 -13.91 -16.89
N GLY A 104 7.14 -14.69 -16.44
CA GLY A 104 8.34 -15.00 -17.24
C GLY A 104 9.26 -13.79 -17.43
N ILE A 105 9.07 -12.72 -16.65
CA ILE A 105 9.82 -11.46 -16.75
C ILE A 105 11.06 -11.53 -15.86
N THR A 106 12.22 -11.19 -16.42
CA THR A 106 13.45 -10.92 -15.66
C THR A 106 13.51 -9.43 -15.31
N TRP A 107 13.76 -9.13 -14.04
CA TRP A 107 13.91 -7.77 -13.54
C TRP A 107 15.17 -7.68 -12.66
N ASP A 108 16.09 -6.80 -13.02
CA ASP A 108 17.38 -6.62 -12.35
C ASP A 108 17.43 -5.32 -11.51
N GLY A 109 16.28 -4.66 -11.35
CA GLY A 109 16.18 -3.44 -10.56
C GLY A 109 16.31 -3.68 -9.05
N GLU A 110 16.39 -2.59 -8.32
CA GLU A 110 16.46 -2.55 -6.85
C GLU A 110 15.21 -1.90 -6.27
N VAL A 111 14.92 -2.19 -5.00
CA VAL A 111 13.88 -1.50 -4.25
C VAL A 111 14.44 -0.20 -3.67
N GLU A 112 13.87 0.91 -4.12
CA GLU A 112 14.31 2.25 -3.74
C GLU A 112 13.93 2.58 -2.29
N ALA A 113 14.88 3.17 -1.54
CA ALA A 113 14.60 3.69 -0.22
C ALA A 113 13.82 5.01 -0.32
N VAL A 114 12.83 5.18 0.55
CA VAL A 114 12.09 6.45 0.70
C VAL A 114 12.14 6.87 2.16
N GLN A 115 12.57 8.10 2.43
CA GLN A 115 12.74 8.59 3.81
C GLN A 115 11.41 9.02 4.42
N PRO A 116 11.17 8.73 5.70
CA PRO A 116 11.96 7.92 6.63
C PRO A 116 11.90 6.41 6.30
N ASP A 117 13.06 5.75 6.17
CA ASP A 117 13.17 4.38 5.64
C ASP A 117 13.20 3.27 6.71
N ALA A 118 12.83 3.58 7.94
CA ALA A 118 12.81 2.61 9.03
C ALA A 118 11.62 2.81 10.01
N LEU A 119 11.65 3.85 10.81
CA LEU A 119 10.70 4.15 11.89
C LEU A 119 10.01 5.49 11.64
N ASP A 120 8.99 5.81 12.47
CA ASP A 120 8.36 7.14 12.54
C ASP A 120 7.69 7.61 11.22
N TRP A 121 7.31 6.67 10.35
CA TRP A 121 6.76 7.01 9.03
C TRP A 121 5.22 6.90 8.93
N ARG A 122 4.57 6.08 9.78
CA ARG A 122 3.17 5.72 9.56
C ARG A 122 2.23 6.81 10.08
N THR A 123 1.65 7.57 9.17
CA THR A 123 0.78 8.72 9.47
C THR A 123 -0.67 8.37 9.80
N ARG A 124 -1.07 7.10 9.60
CA ARG A 124 -2.41 6.59 9.94
C ARG A 124 -2.27 5.24 10.63
N VAL A 125 -2.71 5.13 11.86
CA VAL A 125 -2.63 3.90 12.65
C VAL A 125 -3.98 3.60 13.29
N GLN A 126 -4.54 2.45 12.94
CA GLN A 126 -5.72 1.92 13.61
C GLN A 126 -5.28 1.00 14.75
N PHE A 127 -5.69 1.35 15.96
CA PHE A 127 -5.53 0.55 17.16
C PHE A 127 -6.81 -0.26 17.40
N ALA A 128 -6.67 -1.52 17.77
CA ALA A 128 -7.77 -2.32 18.30
C ALA A 128 -7.84 -2.12 19.82
N VAL A 129 -9.03 -2.16 20.37
CA VAL A 129 -9.28 -1.96 21.80
C VAL A 129 -9.73 -3.29 22.42
N ASP A 130 -9.14 -3.68 23.55
CA ASP A 130 -9.49 -4.91 24.25
C ASP A 130 -10.76 -4.73 25.13
N ALA A 131 -11.22 -5.83 25.74
CA ALA A 131 -12.42 -5.83 26.57
C ALA A 131 -12.31 -4.93 27.83
N ASP A 132 -11.09 -4.55 28.23
CA ASP A 132 -10.83 -3.62 29.34
C ASP A 132 -10.70 -2.17 28.85
N GLY A 133 -10.96 -1.90 27.59
CA GLY A 133 -10.85 -0.57 26.98
C GLY A 133 -9.41 -0.15 26.64
N ARG A 134 -8.44 -1.07 26.66
CA ARG A 134 -7.04 -0.75 26.41
C ARG A 134 -6.70 -0.88 24.94
N PRO A 135 -6.17 0.17 24.29
CA PRO A 135 -5.75 0.11 22.90
C PRO A 135 -4.46 -0.70 22.73
N GLY A 136 -4.37 -1.39 21.63
CA GLY A 136 -3.23 -2.20 21.27
C GLY A 136 -3.20 -2.53 19.79
N LEU A 137 -2.32 -3.45 19.41
CA LEU A 137 -2.18 -3.92 18.03
C LEU A 137 -2.43 -5.44 17.97
N ARG A 138 -3.01 -5.89 16.87
CA ARG A 138 -3.35 -7.32 16.71
C ARG A 138 -2.10 -8.16 16.48
N LYS A 139 -2.11 -9.38 16.99
CA LYS A 139 -1.14 -10.41 16.60
C LYS A 139 -1.29 -10.76 15.14
N HIS A 140 -0.23 -11.31 14.55
CA HIS A 140 -0.27 -11.76 13.17
C HIS A 140 -1.35 -12.84 12.97
N ARG A 141 -2.28 -12.60 12.01
CA ARG A 141 -3.40 -13.49 11.66
C ARG A 141 -4.26 -13.91 12.85
N SER A 142 -4.40 -13.05 13.83
CA SER A 142 -5.21 -13.28 15.02
C SER A 142 -6.09 -12.05 15.30
N HIS A 143 -7.15 -12.26 16.04
CA HIS A 143 -7.95 -11.19 16.63
C HIS A 143 -7.43 -10.78 18.02
N ASP A 144 -6.48 -11.53 18.58
CA ASP A 144 -5.86 -11.21 19.86
C ASP A 144 -5.16 -9.85 19.80
N ILE A 145 -5.39 -9.04 20.80
CA ILE A 145 -4.80 -7.71 20.94
C ILE A 145 -3.57 -7.82 21.87
N VAL A 146 -2.48 -7.24 21.43
CA VAL A 146 -1.28 -7.02 22.22
C VAL A 146 -1.31 -5.58 22.71
N PRO A 147 -1.53 -5.34 24.00
CA PRO A 147 -1.37 -4.00 24.56
C PRO A 147 0.05 -3.52 24.32
N VAL A 148 0.21 -2.35 23.75
CA VAL A 148 1.50 -1.73 23.47
C VAL A 148 1.51 -0.34 24.12
N ASP A 149 2.66 0.10 24.58
CA ASP A 149 2.86 1.44 25.10
C ASP A 149 3.29 2.43 24.03
N ARG A 150 3.86 1.90 22.94
CA ARG A 150 4.36 2.68 21.81
C ARG A 150 4.38 1.85 20.53
N CYS A 151 4.11 2.48 19.38
CA CYS A 151 4.32 1.93 18.05
C CYS A 151 5.48 2.67 17.38
N LEU A 152 6.62 2.01 17.16
CA LEU A 152 7.84 2.67 16.66
C LEU A 152 7.76 3.10 15.20
N ILE A 153 6.87 2.50 14.40
CA ILE A 153 6.67 2.93 13.01
C ILE A 153 5.63 4.05 12.89
N ALA A 154 4.87 4.33 13.97
CA ALA A 154 3.89 5.41 13.98
C ALA A 154 4.59 6.77 13.95
N HIS A 155 4.02 7.71 13.19
CA HIS A 155 4.52 9.08 13.13
C HIS A 155 4.42 9.74 14.52
N PRO A 156 5.46 10.47 14.98
CA PRO A 156 5.50 11.02 16.34
C PRO A 156 4.39 12.03 16.65
N ASP A 157 3.85 12.70 15.65
CA ASP A 157 2.80 13.71 15.79
C ASP A 157 1.38 13.14 15.74
N LEU A 158 1.20 11.80 15.67
CA LEU A 158 -0.13 11.19 15.75
C LEU A 158 -0.83 11.57 17.07
N PRO A 159 -2.17 11.76 17.07
CA PRO A 159 -2.94 11.87 18.29
C PRO A 159 -2.65 10.77 19.29
N GLN A 160 -2.59 11.12 20.57
CA GLN A 160 -2.28 10.15 21.62
C GLN A 160 -3.47 9.22 21.88
N VAL A 161 -3.37 7.98 21.42
CA VAL A 161 -4.38 6.93 21.66
C VAL A 161 -3.93 5.97 22.76
N LEU A 162 -2.65 5.59 22.75
CA LEU A 162 -2.09 4.66 23.73
C LEU A 162 -2.00 5.29 25.13
N GLY A 163 -2.22 4.47 26.15
CA GLY A 163 -2.21 4.93 27.55
C GLY A 163 -3.56 5.51 28.04
N ARG A 164 -4.58 5.53 27.18
CA ARG A 164 -5.97 5.91 27.52
C ARG A 164 -6.89 4.69 27.44
N THR A 165 -8.11 4.83 27.98
CA THR A 165 -9.17 3.82 27.82
C THR A 165 -10.23 4.33 26.86
N TRP A 166 -10.77 3.42 26.05
CA TRP A 166 -11.74 3.70 24.99
C TRP A 166 -12.94 2.76 25.10
N ASP A 167 -14.12 3.27 24.83
CA ASP A 167 -15.40 2.51 24.84
C ASP A 167 -15.84 2.12 23.41
N ASP A 168 -14.88 1.75 22.56
CA ASP A 168 -15.08 1.33 21.16
C ASP A 168 -14.16 0.13 20.86
N ASP A 169 -14.42 -0.57 19.77
CA ASP A 169 -13.58 -1.69 19.30
C ASP A 169 -12.29 -1.23 18.61
N THR A 170 -12.29 -0.02 18.06
CA THR A 170 -11.14 0.53 17.30
C THR A 170 -11.04 2.05 17.43
N VAL A 171 -9.80 2.55 17.40
CA VAL A 171 -9.48 3.97 17.28
C VAL A 171 -8.41 4.14 16.23
N GLU A 172 -8.69 4.90 15.16
CA GLU A 172 -7.67 5.28 14.18
C GLU A 172 -7.19 6.70 14.48
N ALA A 173 -5.87 6.85 14.59
CA ALA A 173 -5.19 8.12 14.69
C ALA A 173 -4.62 8.53 13.35
N ILE A 174 -4.81 9.78 12.97
CA ILE A 174 -4.37 10.35 11.69
C ILE A 174 -3.60 11.65 11.95
N VAL A 175 -2.48 11.80 11.27
CA VAL A 175 -1.77 13.09 11.14
C VAL A 175 -1.49 13.32 9.65
N SER A 176 -1.77 14.52 9.17
CA SER A 176 -1.50 14.89 7.77
C SER A 176 -0.14 15.53 7.60
N SER A 177 0.27 15.68 6.35
CA SER A 177 1.49 16.40 5.96
C SER A 177 1.47 17.90 6.32
N THR A 178 0.29 18.48 6.60
CA THR A 178 0.13 19.86 7.07
C THR A 178 -0.01 19.96 8.57
N GLY A 179 0.03 18.83 9.29
CA GLY A 179 -0.09 18.75 10.74
C GLY A 179 -1.52 18.67 11.25
N ASP A 180 -2.55 18.58 10.39
CA ASP A 180 -3.92 18.33 10.84
C ASP A 180 -4.00 16.95 11.53
N ARG A 181 -4.70 16.87 12.67
CA ARG A 181 -4.85 15.66 13.49
C ARG A 181 -6.30 15.24 13.60
N LEU A 182 -6.62 14.01 13.26
CA LEU A 182 -7.95 13.45 13.42
C LEU A 182 -7.94 12.14 14.21
N LEU A 183 -9.06 11.86 14.86
CA LEU A 183 -9.43 10.54 15.34
C LEU A 183 -10.63 10.03 14.55
N VAL A 184 -10.58 8.73 14.19
CA VAL A 184 -11.75 8.02 13.66
C VAL A 184 -12.14 6.96 14.68
N THR A 185 -13.29 7.14 15.32
CA THR A 185 -13.80 6.26 16.37
C THR A 185 -15.27 6.57 16.67
N ASP A 186 -16.01 5.57 17.15
CA ASP A 186 -17.36 5.72 17.68
C ASP A 186 -17.36 5.90 19.22
N ALA A 187 -16.17 5.85 19.87
CA ALA A 187 -15.99 6.07 21.30
C ALA A 187 -16.45 7.44 21.77
N SER A 188 -16.82 7.53 23.03
CA SER A 188 -17.02 8.80 23.72
C SER A 188 -15.69 9.54 23.87
N ILE A 189 -15.67 10.83 23.55
CA ILE A 189 -14.46 11.65 23.58
C ILE A 189 -14.53 12.62 24.75
N SER A 190 -13.47 12.65 25.58
CA SER A 190 -13.35 13.65 26.64
C SER A 190 -12.88 14.99 26.08
N ASP A 191 -13.21 16.10 26.79
CA ASP A 191 -12.78 17.46 26.43
C ASP A 191 -11.24 17.55 26.25
N GLU A 192 -10.48 16.78 27.04
CA GLU A 192 -9.02 16.74 26.95
C GLU A 192 -8.56 16.16 25.60
N VAL A 193 -9.17 15.06 25.15
CA VAL A 193 -8.85 14.42 23.85
C VAL A 193 -9.31 15.33 22.72
N GLU A 194 -10.49 15.92 22.82
CA GLU A 194 -11.02 16.83 21.79
C GLU A 194 -10.11 18.05 21.59
N ALA A 195 -9.49 18.55 22.67
CA ALA A 195 -8.56 19.68 22.59
C ALA A 195 -7.22 19.36 21.92
N GLU A 196 -6.86 18.07 21.78
CA GLU A 196 -5.60 17.63 21.15
C GLU A 196 -5.72 17.40 19.65
N VAL A 197 -6.94 17.38 19.09
CA VAL A 197 -7.21 17.04 17.70
C VAL A 197 -8.00 18.13 16.98
N ASP A 198 -7.85 18.21 15.67
CA ASP A 198 -8.62 19.13 14.84
C ASP A 198 -10.05 18.63 14.57
N GLY A 199 -10.27 17.33 14.78
CA GLY A 199 -11.60 16.77 14.67
C GLY A 199 -11.70 15.28 14.98
N VAL A 200 -12.95 14.86 15.17
CA VAL A 200 -13.35 13.47 15.45
C VAL A 200 -14.41 13.06 14.44
N VAL A 201 -14.20 11.90 13.84
CA VAL A 201 -15.07 11.32 12.81
C VAL A 201 -15.49 9.92 13.27
N ALA A 202 -16.77 9.59 13.13
CA ALA A 202 -17.26 8.24 13.34
C ALA A 202 -16.78 7.30 12.24
N THR A 203 -16.82 6.00 12.48
CA THR A 203 -16.40 4.97 11.52
C THR A 203 -17.24 4.99 10.24
N ASP A 204 -18.48 5.47 10.28
CA ASP A 204 -19.37 5.67 9.13
C ASP A 204 -19.09 6.98 8.35
N GLY A 205 -18.11 7.78 8.80
CA GLY A 205 -17.74 9.05 8.21
C GLY A 205 -18.50 10.28 8.76
N THR A 206 -19.40 10.10 9.72
CA THR A 206 -20.11 11.20 10.37
C THR A 206 -19.14 12.04 11.21
N VAL A 207 -19.14 13.38 11.02
CA VAL A 207 -18.33 14.30 11.82
C VAL A 207 -18.97 14.46 13.20
N ARG A 208 -18.23 14.13 14.25
CA ARG A 208 -18.70 14.21 15.65
C ARG A 208 -18.20 15.46 16.37
N GLY A 209 -17.06 16.01 15.97
CA GLY A 209 -16.49 17.23 16.50
C GLY A 209 -15.43 17.81 15.57
N GLY A 210 -15.26 19.11 15.54
CA GLY A 210 -14.23 19.79 14.76
C GLY A 210 -14.31 19.56 13.25
N ARG A 211 -13.18 19.21 12.63
CA ARG A 211 -13.07 18.97 11.19
C ARG A 211 -13.35 17.50 10.84
N GLY A 212 -14.00 17.26 9.69
CA GLY A 212 -14.26 15.91 9.17
C GLY A 212 -13.20 15.41 8.18
N ALA A 213 -12.14 16.18 7.94
CA ALA A 213 -11.12 15.87 6.95
C ALA A 213 -9.80 16.55 7.31
N VAL A 214 -8.71 15.98 6.84
CA VAL A 214 -7.37 16.57 6.86
C VAL A 214 -7.02 17.18 5.51
N THR A 215 -6.02 18.06 5.52
CA THR A 215 -5.38 18.59 4.33
C THR A 215 -4.04 17.88 4.14
N GLU A 216 -3.82 17.35 2.95
CA GLU A 216 -2.54 16.80 2.54
C GLU A 216 -1.90 17.70 1.49
N GLN A 217 -0.60 17.91 1.62
CA GLN A 217 0.20 18.68 0.65
C GLN A 217 1.08 17.72 -0.14
N VAL A 218 0.95 17.73 -1.46
CA VAL A 218 1.82 16.99 -2.35
C VAL A 218 2.35 17.95 -3.40
N LYS A 219 3.66 18.20 -3.39
CA LYS A 219 4.25 19.27 -4.21
C LYS A 219 3.53 20.62 -3.98
N ASP A 220 3.00 21.23 -5.03
CA ASP A 220 2.24 22.48 -5.02
C ASP A 220 0.71 22.27 -4.84
N ALA A 221 0.23 21.04 -4.90
CA ALA A 221 -1.20 20.73 -4.78
C ALA A 221 -1.61 20.39 -3.34
N ARG A 222 -2.85 20.77 -2.99
CA ARG A 222 -3.48 20.44 -1.72
C ARG A 222 -4.68 19.53 -1.94
N PHE A 223 -4.77 18.51 -1.10
CA PHE A 223 -5.84 17.52 -1.15
C PHE A 223 -6.61 17.54 0.16
N ARG A 224 -7.93 17.64 0.06
CA ARG A 224 -8.82 17.32 1.16
C ARG A 224 -9.02 15.80 1.19
N VAL A 225 -8.79 15.19 2.36
CA VAL A 225 -8.99 13.76 2.59
C VAL A 225 -9.89 13.59 3.79
N SER A 226 -11.08 13.02 3.60
CA SER A 226 -12.01 12.70 4.68
C SER A 226 -11.36 11.73 5.67
N GLY A 227 -11.67 11.84 6.98
CA GLY A 227 -11.09 10.99 8.02
C GLY A 227 -11.27 9.50 7.73
N SER A 228 -12.45 9.06 7.25
CA SER A 228 -12.73 7.69 6.84
C SER A 228 -12.23 7.34 5.42
N GLY A 229 -11.66 8.30 4.68
CA GLY A 229 -11.14 8.10 3.32
C GLY A 229 -9.74 7.51 3.32
N PHE A 230 -9.36 6.88 2.19
CA PHE A 230 -8.00 6.35 2.01
C PHE A 230 -7.01 7.48 1.68
N TRP A 231 -5.81 7.37 2.25
CA TRP A 231 -4.62 8.12 1.86
C TRP A 231 -3.37 7.30 2.10
N GLN A 232 -2.30 7.61 1.38
CA GLN A 232 -0.99 6.97 1.55
C GLN A 232 -0.45 7.21 2.96
N VAL A 233 -0.02 6.14 3.63
CA VAL A 233 0.35 6.20 5.06
C VAL A 233 1.81 6.59 5.33
N HIS A 234 2.64 6.65 4.29
CA HIS A 234 4.02 7.12 4.39
C HIS A 234 4.09 8.58 3.91
N PRO A 235 4.76 9.50 4.62
CA PRO A 235 4.73 10.94 4.33
C PRO A 235 5.17 11.28 2.89
N GLN A 236 6.12 10.53 2.34
CA GLN A 236 6.65 10.76 1.00
C GLN A 236 6.00 9.87 -0.08
N ALA A 237 5.07 8.98 0.28
CA ALA A 237 4.52 8.04 -0.69
C ALA A 237 3.79 8.75 -1.84
N ALA A 238 2.92 9.71 -1.53
CA ALA A 238 2.14 10.41 -2.53
C ALA A 238 3.05 11.12 -3.55
N SER A 239 4.08 11.87 -3.10
CA SER A 239 5.01 12.55 -4.00
C SER A 239 5.88 11.58 -4.81
N THR A 240 6.38 10.51 -4.19
CA THR A 240 7.18 9.47 -4.86
C THR A 240 6.38 8.77 -5.96
N LEU A 241 5.13 8.41 -5.67
CA LEU A 241 4.26 7.75 -6.64
C LEU A 241 3.84 8.70 -7.77
N VAL A 242 3.53 9.96 -7.46
CA VAL A 242 3.24 10.98 -8.48
C VAL A 242 4.42 11.14 -9.43
N ASP A 243 5.66 11.26 -8.92
CA ASP A 243 6.85 11.38 -9.76
C ASP A 243 7.04 10.16 -10.67
N ALA A 244 6.86 8.95 -10.13
CA ALA A 244 6.99 7.73 -10.89
C ALA A 244 5.88 7.57 -11.95
N VAL A 245 4.64 7.93 -11.61
CA VAL A 245 3.49 7.88 -12.51
C VAL A 245 3.65 8.88 -13.65
N LEU A 246 4.00 10.13 -13.37
CA LEU A 246 4.18 11.16 -14.41
C LEU A 246 5.33 10.79 -15.36
N ALA A 247 6.46 10.33 -14.81
CA ALA A 247 7.59 9.87 -15.62
C ALA A 247 7.21 8.68 -16.52
N GLY A 248 6.36 7.76 -16.02
CA GLY A 248 5.90 6.60 -16.79
C GLY A 248 4.80 6.93 -17.80
N ALA A 249 3.90 7.83 -17.47
CA ALA A 249 2.76 8.22 -18.29
C ALA A 249 3.19 8.95 -19.57
N GLU A 250 4.21 9.81 -19.49
CA GLU A 250 4.61 10.68 -20.60
C GLU A 250 3.40 11.32 -21.29
N ALA A 251 2.46 11.83 -20.47
CA ALA A 251 1.27 12.49 -20.95
C ALA A 251 1.63 13.80 -21.68
N ARG A 252 0.87 14.14 -22.69
CA ARG A 252 1.13 15.29 -23.57
C ARG A 252 -0.06 16.23 -23.59
N PRO A 253 0.15 17.53 -23.84
CA PRO A 253 -0.95 18.45 -24.07
C PRO A 253 -1.92 17.92 -25.15
N GLY A 254 -3.21 17.87 -24.80
CA GLY A 254 -4.26 17.36 -25.68
C GLY A 254 -4.59 15.87 -25.54
N ASP A 255 -3.82 15.08 -24.76
CA ASP A 255 -4.09 13.67 -24.56
C ASP A 255 -5.41 13.42 -23.81
N THR A 256 -6.00 12.26 -24.08
CA THR A 256 -7.08 11.66 -23.28
C THR A 256 -6.45 10.65 -22.30
N VAL A 257 -6.50 10.97 -21.01
CA VAL A 257 -5.93 10.15 -19.95
C VAL A 257 -7.03 9.55 -19.07
N LEU A 258 -6.91 8.29 -18.70
CA LEU A 258 -7.75 7.65 -17.70
C LEU A 258 -6.96 7.45 -16.42
N ASP A 259 -7.52 7.87 -15.28
CA ASP A 259 -7.05 7.56 -13.94
C ASP A 259 -8.05 6.61 -13.29
N LEU A 260 -7.69 5.33 -13.22
CA LEU A 260 -8.55 4.25 -12.76
C LEU A 260 -8.22 3.89 -11.30
N TYR A 261 -9.26 3.76 -10.46
CA TYR A 261 -9.16 3.63 -9.00
C TYR A 261 -8.57 4.90 -8.36
N ALA A 262 -9.06 6.05 -8.79
CA ALA A 262 -8.44 7.36 -8.59
C ALA A 262 -8.48 7.89 -7.14
N GLY A 263 -9.27 7.27 -6.25
CA GLY A 263 -9.42 7.72 -4.87
C GLY A 263 -9.88 9.17 -4.77
N VAL A 264 -9.12 10.00 -4.08
CA VAL A 264 -9.38 11.43 -3.90
C VAL A 264 -8.85 12.30 -5.05
N GLY A 265 -8.31 11.67 -6.12
CA GLY A 265 -7.82 12.35 -7.32
C GLY A 265 -6.33 12.72 -7.28
N LEU A 266 -5.50 11.95 -6.55
CA LEU A 266 -4.07 12.23 -6.43
C LEU A 266 -3.38 12.32 -7.79
N PHE A 267 -3.43 11.24 -8.59
CA PHE A 267 -2.80 11.23 -9.91
C PHE A 267 -3.56 12.11 -10.91
N THR A 268 -4.90 12.12 -10.83
CA THR A 268 -5.76 12.95 -11.69
C THR A 268 -5.33 14.42 -11.70
N THR A 269 -5.01 15.00 -10.53
CA THR A 269 -4.59 16.41 -10.39
C THR A 269 -3.36 16.72 -11.24
N PHE A 270 -2.32 15.90 -11.14
CA PHE A 270 -1.07 16.14 -11.86
C PHE A 270 -1.17 15.75 -13.33
N LEU A 271 -1.91 14.72 -13.67
CA LEU A 271 -2.19 14.34 -15.05
C LEU A 271 -3.00 15.43 -15.78
N ALA A 272 -3.96 16.06 -15.09
CA ALA A 272 -4.71 17.18 -15.64
C ALA A 272 -3.82 18.39 -15.97
N ALA A 273 -2.80 18.65 -15.14
CA ALA A 273 -1.82 19.69 -15.41
C ALA A 273 -0.96 19.38 -16.66
N GLU A 274 -0.53 18.11 -16.81
CA GLU A 274 0.27 17.67 -17.98
C GLU A 274 -0.50 17.76 -19.31
N VAL A 275 -1.77 17.33 -19.32
CA VAL A 275 -2.56 17.36 -20.57
C VAL A 275 -3.07 18.76 -20.94
N GLY A 276 -3.09 19.69 -19.98
CA GLY A 276 -3.54 21.06 -20.15
C GLY A 276 -5.03 21.18 -20.51
N GLU A 277 -5.47 22.40 -20.86
CA GLU A 277 -6.88 22.70 -21.16
C GLU A 277 -7.41 22.01 -22.42
N SER A 278 -6.53 21.63 -23.36
CA SER A 278 -6.90 20.93 -24.58
C SER A 278 -7.06 19.41 -24.42
N GLY A 279 -6.57 18.85 -23.31
CA GLY A 279 -6.68 17.44 -23.00
C GLY A 279 -7.94 17.08 -22.22
N THR A 280 -8.06 15.82 -21.86
CA THR A 280 -9.16 15.32 -21.02
C THR A 280 -8.62 14.28 -20.05
N VAL A 281 -9.03 14.35 -18.78
CA VAL A 281 -8.76 13.29 -17.80
C VAL A 281 -10.09 12.72 -17.28
N LEU A 282 -10.29 11.42 -17.44
CA LEU A 282 -11.40 10.70 -16.81
C LEU A 282 -10.91 10.02 -15.55
N SER A 283 -11.44 10.45 -14.41
CA SER A 283 -11.11 9.95 -13.07
C SER A 283 -12.21 8.99 -12.61
N VAL A 284 -11.87 7.72 -12.40
CA VAL A 284 -12.84 6.66 -12.08
C VAL A 284 -12.62 6.19 -10.63
N GLU A 285 -13.65 6.41 -9.79
CA GLU A 285 -13.64 6.01 -8.38
C GLU A 285 -15.02 5.51 -7.95
N SER A 286 -15.04 4.33 -7.35
CA SER A 286 -16.29 3.69 -6.91
C SER A 286 -16.69 4.03 -5.47
N ASP A 287 -15.71 4.38 -4.62
CA ASP A 287 -16.02 4.78 -3.25
C ASP A 287 -16.72 6.14 -3.20
N PRO A 288 -17.92 6.24 -2.59
CA PRO A 288 -18.64 7.51 -2.52
C PRO A 288 -17.90 8.60 -1.74
N GLY A 289 -17.07 8.22 -0.75
CA GLY A 289 -16.23 9.13 0.04
C GLY A 289 -15.11 9.72 -0.80
N GLY A 290 -14.34 8.85 -1.46
CA GLY A 290 -13.28 9.21 -2.40
C GLY A 290 -13.80 10.10 -3.53
N SER A 291 -14.92 9.71 -4.15
CA SER A 291 -15.58 10.50 -5.21
C SER A 291 -16.03 11.89 -4.73
N ARG A 292 -16.50 12.04 -3.47
CA ARG A 292 -16.85 13.36 -2.91
C ARG A 292 -15.63 14.24 -2.68
N ASP A 293 -14.55 13.66 -2.17
CA ASP A 293 -13.28 14.39 -1.98
C ASP A 293 -12.64 14.73 -3.32
N ALA A 294 -12.60 13.80 -4.29
CA ALA A 294 -12.12 14.04 -5.65
C ALA A 294 -12.85 15.23 -6.31
N ARG A 295 -14.19 15.31 -6.18
CA ARG A 295 -14.97 16.45 -6.74
C ARG A 295 -14.54 17.79 -6.16
N ARG A 296 -14.11 17.83 -4.90
CA ARG A 296 -13.62 19.07 -4.26
C ARG A 296 -12.19 19.38 -4.65
N ASN A 297 -11.34 18.36 -4.71
CA ASN A 297 -9.93 18.50 -5.03
C ASN A 297 -9.71 18.89 -6.51
N LEU A 298 -10.63 18.51 -7.38
CA LEU A 298 -10.50 18.64 -8.83
C LEU A 298 -11.42 19.73 -9.43
N HIS A 299 -12.06 20.56 -8.59
CA HIS A 299 -13.05 21.54 -9.08
C HIS A 299 -12.45 22.62 -10.00
N ASP A 300 -11.16 22.90 -9.86
CA ASP A 300 -10.44 23.90 -10.67
C ASP A 300 -9.95 23.34 -12.03
N PHE A 301 -10.20 22.06 -12.32
CA PHE A 301 -9.77 21.40 -13.55
C PHE A 301 -10.96 21.10 -14.46
N PRO A 302 -11.37 22.04 -15.35
CA PRO A 302 -12.55 21.87 -16.21
C PRO A 302 -12.42 20.71 -17.21
N GLN A 303 -11.19 20.29 -17.54
CA GLN A 303 -10.90 19.15 -18.40
C GLN A 303 -11.05 17.78 -17.69
N VAL A 304 -11.30 17.76 -16.36
CA VAL A 304 -11.50 16.51 -15.61
C VAL A 304 -12.96 16.10 -15.58
N ARG A 305 -13.23 14.84 -15.86
CA ARG A 305 -14.54 14.20 -15.73
C ARG A 305 -14.50 13.09 -14.68
N LEU A 306 -15.38 13.19 -13.68
CA LEU A 306 -15.48 12.20 -12.61
C LEU A 306 -16.51 11.13 -12.95
N VAL A 307 -16.13 9.86 -12.82
CA VAL A 307 -16.98 8.69 -13.06
C VAL A 307 -17.10 7.93 -11.74
N GLY A 308 -18.26 8.02 -11.08
CA GLY A 308 -18.55 7.41 -9.78
C GLY A 308 -19.02 5.96 -9.89
N GLU A 309 -18.21 5.08 -10.50
CA GLU A 309 -18.55 3.68 -10.80
C GLU A 309 -17.33 2.78 -10.58
N THR A 310 -17.54 1.47 -10.48
CA THR A 310 -16.41 0.54 -10.55
C THR A 310 -15.78 0.56 -11.93
N VAL A 311 -14.46 0.43 -11.98
CA VAL A 311 -13.69 0.43 -13.24
C VAL A 311 -14.23 -0.59 -14.24
N GLU A 312 -14.53 -1.81 -13.78
CA GLU A 312 -15.05 -2.86 -14.63
C GLU A 312 -16.43 -2.55 -15.20
N ARG A 313 -17.27 -1.81 -14.46
CA ARG A 313 -18.58 -1.39 -14.94
C ARG A 313 -18.47 -0.26 -15.93
N ALA A 314 -17.65 0.76 -15.63
CA ALA A 314 -17.41 1.89 -16.52
C ALA A 314 -16.86 1.42 -17.89
N LEU A 315 -15.90 0.49 -17.90
CA LEU A 315 -15.37 -0.12 -19.12
C LEU A 315 -16.46 -0.87 -19.91
N ARG A 316 -17.24 -1.74 -19.27
CA ARG A 316 -18.30 -2.50 -19.96
C ARG A 316 -19.40 -1.64 -20.53
N GLN A 317 -19.70 -0.50 -19.93
CA GLN A 317 -20.75 0.42 -20.38
C GLN A 317 -20.25 1.41 -21.46
N GLY A 318 -18.96 1.41 -21.81
CA GLY A 318 -18.37 2.38 -22.72
C GLY A 318 -18.35 3.81 -22.15
N ALA A 319 -18.47 3.96 -20.83
CA ALA A 319 -18.50 5.28 -20.18
C ALA A 319 -17.15 6.04 -20.27
N LEU A 320 -16.08 5.34 -20.63
CA LEU A 320 -14.71 5.88 -20.72
C LEU A 320 -14.29 6.27 -22.14
N GLY A 321 -15.21 6.22 -23.11
CA GLY A 321 -14.94 6.53 -24.52
C GLY A 321 -14.52 5.30 -25.33
N GLU A 322 -14.09 5.54 -26.58
CA GLU A 322 -13.68 4.49 -27.51
C GLU A 322 -12.17 4.26 -27.54
N SER A 323 -11.38 5.24 -27.05
CA SER A 323 -9.92 5.18 -26.99
C SER A 323 -9.38 6.05 -25.87
N ALA A 324 -8.15 5.78 -25.43
CA ALA A 324 -7.40 6.61 -24.52
C ALA A 324 -5.92 6.64 -24.95
N ASP A 325 -5.24 7.76 -24.73
CA ASP A 325 -3.80 7.87 -25.03
C ASP A 325 -2.96 7.23 -23.91
N VAL A 326 -3.32 7.48 -22.67
CA VAL A 326 -2.62 6.99 -21.48
C VAL A 326 -3.63 6.47 -20.45
N ILE A 327 -3.32 5.36 -19.82
CA ILE A 327 -4.11 4.83 -18.69
C ILE A 327 -3.19 4.66 -17.49
N VAL A 328 -3.56 5.27 -16.37
CA VAL A 328 -2.96 5.06 -15.06
C VAL A 328 -3.94 4.24 -14.22
N LEU A 329 -3.44 3.25 -13.47
CA LEU A 329 -4.29 2.47 -12.57
C LEU A 329 -3.57 2.13 -11.27
N ASP A 330 -4.30 2.22 -10.14
CA ASP A 330 -3.85 1.85 -8.79
C ASP A 330 -4.91 0.91 -8.15
N PRO A 331 -5.01 -0.33 -8.62
CA PRO A 331 -6.06 -1.25 -8.18
C PRO A 331 -5.78 -1.80 -6.77
N PRO A 332 -6.80 -2.37 -6.10
CA PRO A 332 -6.63 -3.05 -4.82
C PRO A 332 -5.66 -4.24 -4.94
N ARG A 333 -5.23 -4.79 -3.79
CA ARG A 333 -4.29 -5.94 -3.68
C ARG A 333 -4.60 -7.15 -4.55
N THR A 334 -5.84 -7.30 -4.99
CA THR A 334 -6.26 -8.41 -5.88
C THR A 334 -5.83 -8.20 -7.33
N GLY A 335 -5.36 -7.01 -7.69
CA GLY A 335 -5.01 -6.60 -9.04
C GLY A 335 -6.20 -6.18 -9.90
N ALA A 336 -5.93 -5.90 -11.16
CA ALA A 336 -6.87 -5.39 -12.16
C ALA A 336 -7.35 -6.44 -13.17
N LYS A 337 -7.17 -7.74 -12.92
CA LYS A 337 -7.41 -8.84 -13.86
C LYS A 337 -8.71 -8.69 -14.68
N LYS A 338 -9.81 -8.25 -14.04
CA LYS A 338 -11.12 -8.10 -14.69
C LYS A 338 -11.20 -6.88 -15.62
N ALA A 339 -10.34 -5.89 -15.42
CA ALA A 339 -10.28 -4.66 -16.20
C ALA A 339 -9.32 -4.75 -17.40
N VAL A 340 -8.35 -5.69 -17.39
CA VAL A 340 -7.28 -5.79 -18.39
C VAL A 340 -7.82 -5.78 -19.82
N GLN A 341 -8.84 -6.58 -20.14
CA GLN A 341 -9.39 -6.62 -21.49
C GLN A 341 -9.97 -5.25 -21.92
N GLY A 342 -10.80 -4.65 -21.06
CA GLY A 342 -11.40 -3.35 -21.37
C GLY A 342 -10.39 -2.21 -21.47
N ILE A 343 -9.28 -2.28 -20.69
CA ILE A 343 -8.15 -1.36 -20.80
C ILE A 343 -7.47 -1.50 -22.17
N VAL A 344 -7.20 -2.74 -22.59
CA VAL A 344 -6.56 -3.02 -23.89
C VAL A 344 -7.44 -2.60 -25.07
N ASP A 345 -8.76 -2.78 -24.95
CA ASP A 345 -9.73 -2.39 -26.00
C ASP A 345 -9.73 -0.87 -26.28
N LEU A 346 -9.32 -0.05 -25.31
CA LEU A 346 -9.12 1.41 -25.48
C LEU A 346 -7.82 1.78 -26.19
N ALA A 347 -6.98 0.79 -26.52
CA ALA A 347 -5.74 0.91 -27.27
C ALA A 347 -4.77 2.01 -26.79
N PRO A 348 -4.51 2.17 -25.47
CA PRO A 348 -3.61 3.20 -24.99
C PRO A 348 -2.18 2.99 -25.51
N ARG A 349 -1.46 4.08 -25.82
CA ARG A 349 -0.04 3.97 -26.14
C ARG A 349 0.79 3.64 -24.91
N ARG A 350 0.34 4.04 -23.70
CA ARG A 350 0.99 3.78 -22.42
C ARG A 350 -0.01 3.36 -21.35
N ILE A 351 0.42 2.42 -20.52
CA ILE A 351 -0.28 2.03 -19.30
C ILE A 351 0.73 2.17 -18.14
N VAL A 352 0.36 2.89 -17.09
CA VAL A 352 1.13 2.99 -15.85
C VAL A 352 0.36 2.28 -14.75
N TYR A 353 0.96 1.23 -14.20
CA TYR A 353 0.32 0.38 -13.20
C TYR A 353 1.03 0.52 -11.85
N VAL A 354 0.37 1.14 -10.88
CA VAL A 354 0.80 1.19 -9.48
C VAL A 354 0.26 -0.05 -8.76
N ALA A 355 1.09 -0.75 -8.00
CA ALA A 355 0.71 -2.02 -7.37
C ALA A 355 1.41 -2.26 -6.04
N CYS A 356 0.63 -2.50 -4.99
CA CYS A 356 1.12 -2.87 -3.66
C CYS A 356 1.28 -4.39 -3.46
N ASP A 357 0.95 -5.22 -4.46
CA ASP A 357 1.12 -6.67 -4.43
C ASP A 357 1.86 -7.17 -5.68
N PRO A 358 3.14 -7.58 -5.57
CA PRO A 358 3.93 -8.00 -6.73
C PRO A 358 3.43 -9.28 -7.39
N ALA A 359 2.68 -10.13 -6.68
CA ALA A 359 2.12 -11.34 -7.28
C ALA A 359 0.89 -11.03 -8.14
N ALA A 360 0.04 -10.09 -7.71
CA ALA A 360 -1.07 -9.60 -8.51
C ALA A 360 -0.55 -8.85 -9.75
N LEU A 361 0.41 -7.94 -9.55
CA LEU A 361 1.08 -7.23 -10.65
C LEU A 361 1.62 -8.21 -11.70
N ALA A 362 2.40 -9.21 -11.29
CA ALA A 362 2.99 -10.17 -12.22
C ALA A 362 1.93 -10.93 -13.04
N ARG A 363 0.83 -11.35 -12.41
CA ARG A 363 -0.29 -12.01 -13.15
C ARG A 363 -0.93 -11.08 -14.17
N ASP A 364 -1.12 -9.82 -13.81
CA ASP A 364 -1.75 -8.84 -14.70
C ASP A 364 -0.80 -8.44 -15.84
N LEU A 365 0.51 -8.28 -15.56
CA LEU A 365 1.53 -8.07 -16.60
C LEU A 365 1.55 -9.20 -17.62
N ALA A 366 1.48 -10.47 -17.18
CA ALA A 366 1.37 -11.62 -18.09
C ALA A 366 0.09 -11.53 -18.95
N SER A 367 -1.01 -11.04 -18.36
CA SER A 367 -2.28 -10.85 -19.08
C SER A 367 -2.22 -9.72 -20.10
N PHE A 368 -1.54 -8.62 -19.81
CA PHE A 368 -1.26 -7.52 -20.73
C PHE A 368 -0.32 -7.95 -21.86
N ALA A 369 0.76 -8.67 -21.54
CA ALA A 369 1.71 -9.19 -22.53
C ALA A 369 1.03 -10.10 -23.55
N ALA A 370 0.13 -10.99 -23.10
CA ALA A 370 -0.67 -11.85 -24.00
C ALA A 370 -1.60 -11.05 -24.94
N ARG A 371 -1.74 -9.72 -24.73
CA ARG A 371 -2.59 -8.80 -25.52
C ARG A 371 -1.80 -7.70 -26.21
N GLY A 372 -0.48 -7.88 -26.32
CA GLY A 372 0.38 -6.98 -27.11
C GLY A 372 0.90 -5.77 -26.36
N TYR A 373 0.95 -5.81 -25.02
CA TYR A 373 1.58 -4.77 -24.19
C TYR A 373 2.81 -5.30 -23.48
N ASP A 374 3.98 -4.74 -23.80
CA ASP A 374 5.24 -5.11 -23.15
C ASP A 374 5.57 -4.20 -21.97
N LEU A 375 6.15 -4.79 -20.93
CA LEU A 375 6.74 -4.07 -19.81
C LEU A 375 8.04 -3.39 -20.28
N VAL A 376 8.08 -2.06 -20.26
CA VAL A 376 9.25 -1.24 -20.65
C VAL A 376 9.96 -0.60 -19.47
N GLY A 377 9.34 -0.58 -18.30
CA GLY A 377 9.93 -0.05 -17.08
C GLY A 377 9.25 -0.59 -15.84
N LEU A 378 10.02 -0.81 -14.77
CA LEU A 378 9.49 -1.16 -13.46
C LEU A 378 10.39 -0.54 -12.38
N ARG A 379 9.77 0.27 -11.53
CA ARG A 379 10.38 0.77 -10.30
C ARG A 379 9.69 0.13 -9.09
N ALA A 380 10.42 -0.11 -8.02
CA ALA A 380 9.88 -0.64 -6.77
C ALA A 380 10.36 0.22 -5.60
N PHE A 381 9.49 0.47 -4.61
CA PHE A 381 9.72 1.40 -3.52
C PHE A 381 9.42 0.76 -2.17
N ALA A 382 10.28 1.01 -1.17
CA ALA A 382 10.09 0.63 0.22
C ALA A 382 9.24 1.68 0.95
N LEU A 383 7.95 1.80 0.62
CA LEU A 383 7.01 2.74 1.24
C LEU A 383 6.40 2.23 2.55
N PHE A 384 6.73 1.00 2.96
CA PHE A 384 6.23 0.39 4.20
C PHE A 384 7.37 -0.27 4.97
N PRO A 385 8.39 0.50 5.40
CA PRO A 385 9.54 -0.06 6.12
C PRO A 385 9.12 -0.93 7.30
N MET A 386 9.94 -1.91 7.67
CA MET A 386 9.67 -2.94 8.68
C MET A 386 8.56 -3.94 8.32
N THR A 387 7.94 -3.83 7.13
CA THR A 387 6.91 -4.77 6.66
C THR A 387 7.33 -5.46 5.37
N HIS A 388 6.59 -6.50 4.99
CA HIS A 388 6.81 -7.23 3.74
C HIS A 388 6.20 -6.55 2.50
N HIS A 389 5.56 -5.41 2.65
CA HIS A 389 4.92 -4.70 1.55
C HIS A 389 5.95 -3.94 0.72
N VAL A 390 5.77 -4.00 -0.59
CA VAL A 390 6.55 -3.26 -1.58
C VAL A 390 5.60 -2.63 -2.59
N GLU A 391 5.85 -1.37 -2.91
CA GLU A 391 5.08 -0.66 -3.93
C GLU A 391 5.82 -0.71 -5.25
N CYS A 392 5.12 -1.04 -6.33
CA CYS A 392 5.69 -1.14 -7.67
C CYS A 392 4.96 -0.18 -8.62
N VAL A 393 5.71 0.45 -9.52
CA VAL A 393 5.16 1.23 -10.64
C VAL A 393 5.71 0.63 -11.93
N ALA A 394 4.83 -0.02 -12.69
CA ALA A 394 5.15 -0.66 -13.95
C ALA A 394 4.65 0.20 -15.12
N VAL A 395 5.46 0.31 -16.16
CA VAL A 395 5.13 1.02 -17.40
C VAL A 395 5.07 0.03 -18.55
N LEU A 396 3.92 0.01 -19.25
CA LEU A 396 3.71 -0.85 -20.40
C LEU A 396 3.45 -0.01 -21.66
N THR A 397 3.90 -0.51 -22.80
CA THR A 397 3.64 0.08 -24.13
C THR A 397 3.04 -0.94 -25.07
N ASN A 398 2.24 -0.45 -26.01
CA ASN A 398 1.70 -1.29 -27.08
C ASN A 398 2.80 -1.60 -28.12
N ILE A 399 3.08 -2.86 -28.37
CA ILE A 399 4.12 -3.32 -29.32
C ILE A 399 3.83 -2.85 -30.76
N GLY A 400 2.56 -2.59 -31.08
CA GLY A 400 2.14 -2.15 -32.42
C GLY A 400 2.23 -0.65 -32.65
N SER A 401 2.50 0.17 -31.63
CA SER A 401 2.53 1.64 -31.75
C SER A 401 3.83 2.21 -32.32
N ASP A 402 4.93 1.46 -32.22
CA ASP A 402 6.26 1.88 -32.73
C ASP A 402 6.46 1.61 -34.23
N LEU A 403 5.43 1.07 -34.91
CA LEU A 403 5.44 0.78 -36.36
C LEU A 403 4.56 1.73 -37.17
N ARG A 404 4.10 2.83 -36.62
CA ARG A 404 3.30 3.80 -37.36
C ARG A 404 3.90 5.20 -37.36
#